data_8420bbb82fd4685d230db9c58062e23f
#
_entry.id   8420bbb82fd4685d230db9c58062e23f
#
_cell.length_a   1.000
_cell.length_b   1.000
_cell.length_c   1.000
_cell.angle_alpha   90.00
_cell.angle_beta   90.00
_cell.angle_gamma   90.00
#
_symmetry.space_group_name_H-M   'P 1'
#
loop_
_entity.id
_entity.type
_entity.pdbx_description
1 polymer ?
#
loop_
_entity_poly.entity_id
_entity_poly.type
_entity_poly.pdbx_seq_one_letter_code
_entity_poly.pdbx_strand_id
1 'polypeptide(L)'
;VEAMASEGTPFVGILYAGLIAAADGPKVIEFNARFGDPETEVILPRLHSDLGQAIQAMLDGEAPEFTWLEEGTTLGVVLAADGYPTNVLKGAKVPQFKTGTDSHVFYAGVKREGDELVADSGRVLLVEVSADDIPSARKKVYEILDNADTAGMFYRHDIGAKALQA
;
A
#
# COMPACT_ATOMS: atom_id res chain seq x y z
N VAL A 1 -18.58 13.56 -6.51
CA VAL A 1 -17.97 14.91 -6.43
C VAL A 1 -18.97 15.99 -6.82
N GLU A 2 -19.70 15.83 -7.95
CA GLU A 2 -20.71 16.82 -8.39
C GLU A 2 -21.82 17.06 -7.37
N ALA A 3 -22.34 16.00 -6.72
CA ALA A 3 -23.34 16.13 -5.66
C ALA A 3 -22.80 16.94 -4.47
N MET A 4 -21.56 16.73 -4.07
CA MET A 4 -20.92 17.52 -3.00
C MET A 4 -20.81 18.99 -3.39
N ALA A 5 -20.43 19.28 -4.63
CA ALA A 5 -20.38 20.66 -5.12
C ALA A 5 -21.76 21.32 -5.13
N SER A 6 -22.82 20.59 -5.54
CA SER A 6 -24.20 21.11 -5.56
C SER A 6 -24.77 21.36 -4.16
N GLU A 7 -24.25 20.66 -3.14
CA GLU A 7 -24.59 20.84 -1.73
C GLU A 7 -23.74 21.92 -1.04
N GLY A 8 -22.87 22.62 -1.78
CA GLY A 8 -22.01 23.69 -1.24
C GLY A 8 -20.78 23.19 -0.50
N THR A 9 -20.44 21.91 -0.65
CA THR A 9 -19.27 21.26 -0.06
C THR A 9 -18.35 20.67 -1.13
N PRO A 10 -17.77 21.50 -2.03
CA PRO A 10 -16.91 21.00 -3.09
C PRO A 10 -15.68 20.27 -2.53
N PHE A 11 -15.29 19.18 -3.19
CA PHE A 11 -14.11 18.41 -2.82
C PHE A 11 -13.07 18.49 -3.92
N VAL A 12 -11.85 18.89 -3.54
CA VAL A 12 -10.65 18.85 -4.38
C VAL A 12 -9.59 18.06 -3.64
N GLY A 13 -9.06 17.00 -4.24
CA GLY A 13 -8.07 16.13 -3.58
C GLY A 13 -8.16 14.69 -4.05
N ILE A 14 -7.57 13.80 -3.26
CA ILE A 14 -7.56 12.36 -3.53
C ILE A 14 -8.80 11.71 -2.91
N LEU A 15 -9.61 11.08 -3.74
CA LEU A 15 -10.73 10.25 -3.32
C LEU A 15 -10.43 8.78 -3.67
N TYR A 16 -10.19 7.99 -2.65
CA TYR A 16 -10.03 6.53 -2.78
C TYR A 16 -11.37 5.84 -2.56
N ALA A 17 -11.76 4.97 -3.50
CA ALA A 17 -12.95 4.13 -3.39
C ALA A 17 -12.54 2.68 -3.18
N GLY A 18 -12.80 2.13 -2.00
CA GLY A 18 -12.69 0.71 -1.71
C GLY A 18 -13.86 -0.05 -2.32
N LEU A 19 -13.57 -0.92 -3.29
CA LEU A 19 -14.59 -1.67 -4.04
C LEU A 19 -14.38 -3.18 -3.89
N ILE A 20 -15.47 -3.93 -3.91
CA ILE A 20 -15.45 -5.38 -4.04
C ILE A 20 -16.18 -5.81 -5.32
N ALA A 21 -15.55 -6.67 -6.11
CA ALA A 21 -16.18 -7.28 -7.27
C ALA A 21 -17.13 -8.39 -6.80
N ALA A 22 -18.42 -8.18 -6.94
CA ALA A 22 -19.46 -9.15 -6.66
C ALA A 22 -20.06 -9.70 -7.97
N ALA A 23 -20.78 -10.82 -7.92
CA ALA A 23 -21.37 -11.46 -9.08
C ALA A 23 -22.36 -10.55 -9.85
N ASP A 24 -23.01 -9.63 -9.13
CA ASP A 24 -23.98 -8.65 -9.66
C ASP A 24 -23.36 -7.25 -9.91
N GLY A 25 -22.03 -7.16 -9.95
CA GLY A 25 -21.26 -5.93 -10.20
C GLY A 25 -20.49 -5.42 -8.99
N PRO A 26 -19.72 -4.32 -9.16
CA PRO A 26 -18.92 -3.76 -8.09
C PRO A 26 -19.77 -3.18 -6.97
N LYS A 27 -19.39 -3.44 -5.73
CA LYS A 27 -20.01 -2.87 -4.53
C LYS A 27 -19.01 -1.98 -3.81
N VAL A 28 -19.46 -0.84 -3.32
CA VAL A 28 -18.65 0.07 -2.52
C VAL A 28 -18.56 -0.46 -1.09
N ILE A 29 -17.34 -0.53 -0.57
CA ILE A 29 -17.05 -0.83 0.83
C ILE A 29 -16.94 0.47 1.61
N GLU A 30 -16.08 1.39 1.12
CA GLU A 30 -15.84 2.69 1.77
C GLU A 30 -15.32 3.73 0.78
N PHE A 31 -15.37 4.98 1.19
CA PHE A 31 -14.62 6.08 0.58
C PHE A 31 -13.63 6.66 1.58
N ASN A 32 -12.43 7.01 1.11
CA ASN A 32 -11.44 7.72 1.89
C ASN A 32 -11.05 9.01 1.16
N ALA A 33 -11.07 10.15 1.86
CA ALA A 33 -10.68 11.47 1.33
C ALA A 33 -9.16 11.69 1.44
N ARG A 34 -8.38 10.67 1.11
CA ARG A 34 -6.91 10.65 1.13
C ARG A 34 -6.43 9.42 0.37
N PHE A 35 -5.13 9.33 0.16
CA PHE A 35 -4.52 8.12 -0.35
C PHE A 35 -4.87 6.89 0.50
N GLY A 36 -5.10 5.75 -0.14
CA GLY A 36 -5.28 4.47 0.54
C GLY A 36 -4.00 4.01 1.25
N ASP A 37 -4.13 3.24 2.29
CA ASP A 37 -3.07 2.55 2.99
C ASP A 37 -3.56 1.11 3.23
N PRO A 38 -2.96 0.10 2.58
CA PRO A 38 -1.64 0.07 1.93
C PRO A 38 -1.63 0.27 0.41
N GLU A 39 -2.67 0.78 -0.22
CA GLU A 39 -2.77 0.82 -1.69
C GLU A 39 -1.78 1.80 -2.33
N THR A 40 -1.50 2.92 -1.66
CA THR A 40 -0.60 3.97 -2.16
C THR A 40 0.81 3.44 -2.40
N GLU A 41 1.29 2.58 -1.52
CA GLU A 41 2.63 2.01 -1.55
C GLU A 41 2.87 1.09 -2.75
N VAL A 42 1.79 0.61 -3.38
CA VAL A 42 1.86 -0.21 -4.60
C VAL A 42 1.39 0.52 -5.86
N ILE A 43 0.68 1.64 -5.70
CA ILE A 43 0.19 2.45 -6.83
C ILE A 43 1.26 3.47 -7.25
N LEU A 44 1.79 4.25 -6.30
CA LEU A 44 2.73 5.33 -6.63
C LEU A 44 4.05 4.86 -7.27
N PRO A 45 4.63 3.69 -6.96
CA PRO A 45 5.78 3.18 -7.71
C PRO A 45 5.52 2.95 -9.21
N ARG A 46 4.24 2.88 -9.61
CA ARG A 46 3.84 2.76 -11.01
C ARG A 46 3.58 4.11 -11.70
N LEU A 47 3.56 5.19 -10.95
CA LEU A 47 3.38 6.54 -11.51
C LEU A 47 4.67 6.99 -12.20
N HIS A 48 4.58 7.32 -13.49
CA HIS A 48 5.71 7.82 -14.29
C HIS A 48 5.79 9.34 -14.28
N SER A 49 4.63 10.02 -14.27
CA SER A 49 4.59 11.49 -14.20
C SER A 49 4.94 12.00 -12.81
N ASP A 50 5.35 13.27 -12.74
CA ASP A 50 5.66 13.95 -11.48
C ASP A 50 4.38 14.22 -10.67
N LEU A 51 4.27 13.55 -9.52
CA LEU A 51 3.11 13.70 -8.62
C LEU A 51 2.98 15.13 -8.09
N GLY A 52 4.10 15.80 -7.81
CA GLY A 52 4.09 17.18 -7.31
C GLY A 52 3.51 18.15 -8.32
N GLN A 53 3.90 18.02 -9.60
CA GLN A 53 3.34 18.83 -10.69
C GLN A 53 1.85 18.55 -10.90
N ALA A 54 1.44 17.28 -10.85
CA ALA A 54 0.04 16.91 -10.98
C ALA A 54 -0.82 17.49 -9.83
N ILE A 55 -0.32 17.46 -8.59
CA ILE A 55 -0.99 18.09 -7.45
C ILE A 55 -1.07 19.62 -7.62
N GLN A 56 0.02 20.25 -8.08
CA GLN A 56 0.03 21.70 -8.30
C GLN A 56 -1.00 22.10 -9.37
N ALA A 57 -1.05 21.40 -10.50
CA ALA A 57 -2.06 21.65 -11.55
C ALA A 57 -3.49 21.53 -11.00
N MET A 58 -3.76 20.50 -10.20
CA MET A 58 -5.07 20.34 -9.57
C MET A 58 -5.42 21.49 -8.61
N LEU A 59 -4.46 22.02 -7.85
CA LEU A 59 -4.67 23.16 -6.95
C LEU A 59 -4.89 24.46 -7.71
N ASP A 60 -4.29 24.59 -8.89
CA ASP A 60 -4.47 25.75 -9.79
C ASP A 60 -5.78 25.66 -10.60
N GLY A 61 -6.57 24.59 -10.42
CA GLY A 61 -7.84 24.35 -11.11
C GLY A 61 -7.68 23.80 -12.52
N GLU A 62 -6.48 23.30 -12.84
CA GLU A 62 -6.17 22.63 -14.10
C GLU A 62 -6.39 21.12 -13.98
N ALA A 63 -6.56 20.42 -15.11
CA ALA A 63 -6.64 18.98 -15.14
C ALA A 63 -5.23 18.38 -14.96
N PRO A 64 -4.98 17.58 -13.90
CA PRO A 64 -3.68 16.93 -13.74
C PRO A 64 -3.48 15.83 -14.79
N GLU A 65 -2.27 15.73 -15.31
CA GLU A 65 -1.87 14.66 -16.22
C GLU A 65 -1.18 13.54 -15.45
N PHE A 66 -1.68 12.32 -15.58
CA PHE A 66 -1.07 11.12 -15.01
C PHE A 66 -0.67 10.15 -16.11
N THR A 67 0.61 9.80 -16.14
CA THR A 67 1.14 8.72 -16.97
C THR A 67 1.65 7.61 -16.06
N TRP A 68 1.41 6.36 -16.46
CA TRP A 68 1.73 5.19 -15.67
C TRP A 68 2.68 4.27 -16.42
N LEU A 69 3.45 3.47 -15.69
CA LEU A 69 4.22 2.38 -16.29
C LEU A 69 3.23 1.35 -16.86
N GLU A 70 3.32 1.08 -18.15
CA GLU A 70 2.41 0.17 -18.85
C GLU A 70 2.75 -1.29 -18.57
N GLU A 71 4.05 -1.63 -18.49
CA GLU A 71 4.54 -2.98 -18.28
C GLU A 71 4.92 -3.24 -16.82
N GLY A 72 4.94 -4.52 -16.45
CA GLY A 72 5.31 -4.98 -15.13
C GLY A 72 4.17 -4.86 -14.11
N THR A 73 4.48 -5.22 -12.89
CA THR A 73 3.55 -5.22 -11.76
C THR A 73 4.25 -4.79 -10.48
N THR A 74 3.47 -4.31 -9.54
CA THR A 74 3.92 -4.01 -8.18
C THR A 74 3.04 -4.77 -7.20
N LEU A 75 3.67 -5.44 -6.23
CA LEU A 75 2.98 -6.21 -5.21
C LEU A 75 3.53 -5.86 -3.84
N GLY A 76 2.63 -5.58 -2.89
CA GLY A 76 2.97 -5.28 -1.51
C GLY A 76 2.38 -6.28 -0.52
N VAL A 77 3.15 -6.63 0.51
CA VAL A 77 2.70 -7.48 1.61
C VAL A 77 2.91 -6.74 2.92
N VAL A 78 1.82 -6.56 3.66
CA VAL A 78 1.84 -5.93 4.98
C VAL A 78 2.37 -6.91 6.02
N LEU A 79 3.33 -6.47 6.83
CA LEU A 79 3.75 -7.11 8.06
C LEU A 79 2.99 -6.45 9.22
N ALA A 80 2.18 -7.23 9.92
CA ALA A 80 1.35 -6.78 11.02
C ALA A 80 1.87 -7.31 12.36
N ALA A 81 1.68 -6.54 13.43
CA ALA A 81 1.98 -6.98 14.78
C ALA A 81 1.03 -8.11 15.21
N ASP A 82 1.54 -9.05 15.98
CA ASP A 82 0.72 -10.13 16.53
C ASP A 82 -0.50 -9.58 17.26
N GLY A 83 -1.62 -10.29 17.13
CA GLY A 83 -2.90 -9.89 17.70
C GLY A 83 -3.69 -8.83 16.92
N TYR A 84 -3.15 -8.31 15.81
CA TYR A 84 -3.90 -7.43 14.91
C TYR A 84 -5.08 -8.20 14.28
N PRO A 85 -6.31 -7.59 14.14
CA PRO A 85 -6.63 -6.20 14.42
C PRO A 85 -7.12 -5.91 15.85
N THR A 86 -7.39 -6.89 16.67
CA THR A 86 -8.18 -6.74 17.93
C THR A 86 -7.35 -6.57 19.19
N ASN A 87 -6.18 -7.21 19.28
CA ASN A 87 -5.33 -7.19 20.48
C ASN A 87 -3.86 -7.02 20.07
N VAL A 88 -3.54 -5.86 19.53
CA VAL A 88 -2.22 -5.57 18.97
C VAL A 88 -1.13 -5.62 20.04
N LEU A 89 -0.15 -6.49 19.85
CA LEU A 89 1.03 -6.62 20.69
C LEU A 89 2.13 -5.67 20.18
N LYS A 90 2.45 -4.65 20.97
CA LYS A 90 3.47 -3.65 20.65
C LYS A 90 4.86 -4.08 21.12
N GLY A 91 5.90 -3.44 20.59
CA GLY A 91 7.28 -3.57 21.07
C GLY A 91 8.10 -4.66 20.35
N ALA A 92 7.51 -5.42 19.43
CA ALA A 92 8.28 -6.36 18.61
C ALA A 92 9.32 -5.59 17.79
N LYS A 93 10.56 -6.08 17.75
CA LYS A 93 11.65 -5.47 17.01
C LYS A 93 11.40 -5.59 15.51
N VAL A 94 11.48 -4.45 14.81
CA VAL A 94 11.33 -4.42 13.35
C VAL A 94 12.58 -5.01 12.70
N PRO A 95 12.43 -6.04 11.85
CA PRO A 95 13.56 -6.67 11.20
C PRO A 95 14.22 -5.76 10.16
N GLN A 96 15.48 -6.04 9.86
CA GLN A 96 16.16 -5.45 8.71
C GLN A 96 15.93 -6.34 7.50
N PHE A 97 15.42 -5.76 6.42
CA PHE A 97 15.17 -6.45 5.18
C PHE A 97 16.31 -6.24 4.18
N LYS A 98 16.66 -7.30 3.45
CA LYS A 98 17.58 -7.20 2.31
C LYS A 98 16.79 -6.88 1.07
N THR A 99 16.72 -5.60 0.72
CA THR A 99 16.05 -5.10 -0.48
C THR A 99 17.03 -4.82 -1.61
N GLY A 100 16.55 -4.94 -2.85
CA GLY A 100 17.24 -4.52 -4.07
C GLY A 100 16.75 -3.16 -4.56
N THR A 101 17.08 -2.81 -5.80
CA THR A 101 16.60 -1.58 -6.46
C THR A 101 15.13 -1.63 -6.86
N ASP A 102 14.55 -2.80 -6.87
CA ASP A 102 13.18 -3.14 -7.29
C ASP A 102 12.31 -3.57 -6.10
N SER A 103 12.74 -3.26 -4.89
CA SER A 103 12.01 -3.58 -3.66
C SER A 103 12.22 -2.53 -2.58
N HIS A 104 11.16 -2.17 -1.87
CA HIS A 104 11.16 -1.13 -0.86
C HIS A 104 10.47 -1.58 0.41
N VAL A 105 10.81 -0.95 1.53
CA VAL A 105 10.13 -1.12 2.81
C VAL A 105 9.50 0.21 3.20
N PHE A 106 8.19 0.24 3.30
CA PHE A 106 7.43 1.39 3.76
C PHE A 106 7.03 1.19 5.22
N TYR A 107 7.60 1.99 6.10
CA TYR A 107 7.29 1.94 7.53
C TYR A 107 6.00 2.69 7.83
N ALA A 108 5.11 2.07 8.64
CA ALA A 108 3.83 2.63 9.06
C ALA A 108 3.77 2.75 10.59
N GLY A 109 3.35 1.71 11.28
CA GLY A 109 3.16 1.71 12.72
C GLY A 109 4.42 1.38 13.51
N VAL A 110 5.47 2.16 13.34
CA VAL A 110 6.76 1.96 14.03
C VAL A 110 7.13 3.16 14.89
N LYS A 111 7.89 2.92 15.95
CA LYS A 111 8.57 3.96 16.74
C LYS A 111 10.02 3.59 16.97
N ARG A 112 10.83 4.57 17.31
CA ARG A 112 12.22 4.36 17.71
C ARG A 112 12.32 4.17 19.23
N GLU A 113 12.99 3.09 19.65
CA GLU A 113 13.38 2.87 21.03
C GLU A 113 14.90 2.66 21.09
N GLY A 114 15.62 3.67 21.58
CA GLY A 114 17.08 3.71 21.49
C GLY A 114 17.53 3.71 20.03
N ASP A 115 18.35 2.74 19.64
CA ASP A 115 18.85 2.57 18.27
C ASP A 115 17.98 1.63 17.42
N GLU A 116 16.89 1.08 17.98
CA GLU A 116 16.06 0.11 17.32
C GLU A 116 14.70 0.71 16.89
N LEU A 117 14.12 0.15 15.83
CA LEU A 117 12.73 0.35 15.47
C LEU A 117 11.89 -0.78 16.04
N VAL A 118 10.75 -0.46 16.64
CA VAL A 118 9.82 -1.42 17.20
C VAL A 118 8.39 -1.16 16.70
N ALA A 119 7.58 -2.21 16.66
CA ALA A 119 6.16 -2.11 16.33
C ALA A 119 5.41 -1.27 17.37
N ASP A 120 4.64 -0.27 16.92
CA ASP A 120 3.83 0.60 17.78
C ASP A 120 2.34 0.63 17.40
N SER A 121 1.97 0.04 16.28
CA SER A 121 0.57 -0.16 15.88
C SER A 121 0.37 -1.47 15.12
N GLY A 122 -0.87 -1.75 14.72
CA GLY A 122 -1.26 -3.03 14.11
C GLY A 122 -0.58 -3.32 12.79
N ARG A 123 -0.60 -2.38 11.83
CA ARG A 123 0.14 -2.50 10.57
C ARG A 123 1.51 -1.83 10.77
N VAL A 124 2.56 -2.65 10.77
CA VAL A 124 3.91 -2.20 11.15
C VAL A 124 4.63 -1.61 9.94
N LEU A 125 4.61 -2.33 8.83
CA LEU A 125 5.25 -1.92 7.59
C LEU A 125 4.67 -2.70 6.40
N LEU A 126 5.05 -2.28 5.21
CA LEU A 126 4.79 -3.02 3.97
C LEU A 126 6.11 -3.25 3.25
N VAL A 127 6.32 -4.49 2.77
CA VAL A 127 7.37 -4.80 1.81
C VAL A 127 6.77 -4.78 0.42
N GLU A 128 7.28 -3.92 -0.44
CA GLU A 128 6.88 -3.75 -1.84
C GLU A 128 7.93 -4.35 -2.76
N VAL A 129 7.48 -4.95 -3.85
CA VAL A 129 8.32 -5.45 -4.94
C VAL A 129 7.71 -5.10 -6.28
N SER A 130 8.53 -4.54 -7.16
CA SER A 130 8.23 -4.36 -8.58
C SER A 130 8.91 -5.44 -9.41
N ALA A 131 8.18 -6.06 -10.35
CA ALA A 131 8.68 -7.13 -11.23
C ALA A 131 7.93 -7.16 -12.56
N ASP A 132 8.36 -8.00 -13.49
CA ASP A 132 7.74 -8.12 -14.82
C ASP A 132 6.31 -8.68 -14.74
N ASP A 133 6.05 -9.58 -13.77
CA ASP A 133 4.75 -10.23 -13.59
C ASP A 133 4.43 -10.53 -12.12
N ILE A 134 3.18 -10.88 -11.86
CA ILE A 134 2.68 -11.21 -10.51
C ILE A 134 3.40 -12.43 -9.91
N PRO A 135 3.62 -13.54 -10.62
CA PRO A 135 4.39 -14.68 -10.10
C PRO A 135 5.78 -14.28 -9.58
N SER A 136 6.51 -13.49 -10.37
CA SER A 136 7.86 -13.01 -10.04
C SER A 136 7.85 -12.07 -8.85
N ALA A 137 6.94 -11.07 -8.83
CA ALA A 137 6.78 -10.15 -7.71
C ALA A 137 6.43 -10.90 -6.42
N ARG A 138 5.50 -11.85 -6.51
CA ARG A 138 5.06 -12.66 -5.38
C ARG A 138 6.20 -13.52 -4.83
N LYS A 139 6.92 -14.22 -5.69
CA LYS A 139 8.08 -15.02 -5.28
C LYS A 139 9.08 -14.16 -4.51
N LYS A 140 9.45 -13.02 -5.06
CA LYS A 140 10.47 -12.14 -4.49
C LYS A 140 10.05 -11.50 -3.16
N VAL A 141 8.80 -11.03 -3.03
CA VAL A 141 8.34 -10.41 -1.76
C VAL A 141 8.35 -11.42 -0.62
N TYR A 142 7.95 -12.68 -0.89
CA TYR A 142 7.99 -13.72 0.13
C TYR A 142 9.42 -14.19 0.43
N GLU A 143 10.32 -14.24 -0.55
CA GLU A 143 11.75 -14.49 -0.29
C GLU A 143 12.34 -13.43 0.66
N ILE A 144 11.97 -12.16 0.51
CA ILE A 144 12.41 -11.07 1.41
C ILE A 144 11.86 -11.29 2.83
N LEU A 145 10.56 -11.57 2.95
CA LEU A 145 9.88 -11.75 4.23
C LEU A 145 10.33 -13.02 4.97
N ASP A 146 10.43 -14.15 4.26
CA ASP A 146 10.77 -15.45 4.84
C ASP A 146 12.25 -15.49 5.33
N ASN A 147 13.11 -14.62 4.80
CA ASN A 147 14.50 -14.50 5.23
C ASN A 147 14.71 -13.46 6.36
N ALA A 148 13.64 -12.81 6.83
CA ALA A 148 13.70 -11.84 7.91
C ALA A 148 13.23 -12.44 9.24
N ASP A 149 13.79 -11.96 10.35
CA ASP A 149 13.29 -12.31 11.69
C ASP A 149 12.03 -11.49 12.01
N THR A 150 10.87 -12.09 11.76
CA THR A 150 9.56 -11.46 11.99
C THR A 150 8.93 -11.83 13.34
N ALA A 151 9.72 -12.21 14.35
CA ALA A 151 9.21 -12.58 15.66
C ALA A 151 8.29 -11.49 16.27
N GLY A 152 7.10 -11.87 16.71
CA GLY A 152 6.07 -10.95 17.24
C GLY A 152 5.27 -10.22 16.15
N MET A 153 5.40 -10.65 14.90
CA MET A 153 4.66 -10.12 13.75
C MET A 153 4.26 -11.25 12.81
N PHE A 154 3.29 -10.98 11.94
CA PHE A 154 2.82 -11.93 10.93
C PHE A 154 2.48 -11.25 9.62
N TYR A 155 2.41 -12.01 8.55
CA TYR A 155 1.93 -11.56 7.23
C TYR A 155 1.13 -12.67 6.56
N ARG A 156 0.30 -12.28 5.61
CA ARG A 156 -0.53 -13.20 4.83
C ARG A 156 0.29 -13.83 3.72
N HIS A 157 0.18 -15.15 3.54
CA HIS A 157 0.88 -15.91 2.48
C HIS A 157 0.09 -16.02 1.17
N ASP A 158 -1.14 -15.49 1.12
CA ASP A 158 -2.06 -15.61 -0.02
C ASP A 158 -2.18 -14.33 -0.87
N ILE A 159 -1.40 -13.27 -0.55
CA ILE A 159 -1.43 -12.04 -1.33
C ILE A 159 -1.00 -12.31 -2.77
N GLY A 160 -1.79 -11.82 -3.74
CA GLY A 160 -1.59 -12.07 -5.17
C GLY A 160 -1.97 -13.47 -5.65
N ALA A 161 -2.33 -14.43 -4.77
CA ALA A 161 -2.63 -15.79 -5.16
C ALA A 161 -3.86 -15.92 -6.10
N LYS A 162 -4.89 -15.09 -5.89
CA LYS A 162 -6.09 -15.10 -6.74
C LYS A 162 -5.79 -14.67 -8.18
N ALA A 163 -4.85 -13.75 -8.38
CA ALA A 163 -4.47 -13.27 -9.70
C ALA A 163 -3.67 -14.32 -10.51
N LEU A 164 -3.18 -15.39 -9.87
CA LEU A 164 -2.53 -16.51 -10.56
C LEU A 164 -3.53 -17.54 -11.12
N GLN A 165 -4.81 -17.40 -10.77
CA GLN A 165 -5.87 -18.34 -11.16
C GLN A 165 -6.80 -17.74 -12.23
N ALA A 166 -6.58 -16.49 -12.58
CA ALA A 166 -7.30 -15.76 -13.63
C ALA A 166 -6.55 -15.86 -14.97
#